data_2e5bb8a15c30365ac67045b8d906de4d
#
_entry.id   2e5bb8a15c30365ac67045b8d906de4d
#
_cell.length_a   1.000
_cell.length_b   1.000
_cell.length_c   1.000
_cell.angle_alpha   90.00
_cell.angle_beta   90.00
_cell.angle_gamma   90.00
#
_symmetry.space_group_name_H-M   'P 1'
#
loop_
_entity.id
_entity.type
_entity.pdbx_description
1 polymer ?
#
loop_
_entity_poly.entity_id
_entity_poly.type
_entity_poly.pdbx_seq_one_letter_code
_entity_poly.pdbx_strand_id
1 'polypeptide(L)'
;MLTPEQLTTHPFLQRVGPDVLDPNLTPEVVKERLLSPRFRNRQFAGLLLDQAFLAGLGNYLRVEILWQVGLTGNHKAKDLNAAQLDALAHALLDIPRFSYATRGQVDENKHHGALFRFKVFHRDGEPCERCGSIIEKTTLSSRPFYWCPGCQH
;
A
#
# COMPACT_ATOMS: atom_id res chain seq x y z
N MET A 1 7.39 -37.60 -5.88
CA MET A 1 8.42 -36.82 -5.18
C MET A 1 8.57 -35.48 -5.83
N LEU A 2 8.70 -34.43 -5.00
CA LEU A 2 8.88 -33.09 -5.51
C LEU A 2 10.32 -32.80 -5.77
N THR A 3 10.63 -32.29 -6.97
CA THR A 3 11.95 -31.75 -7.28
C THR A 3 12.09 -30.37 -6.68
N PRO A 4 13.30 -29.79 -6.60
CA PRO A 4 13.43 -28.40 -6.15
C PRO A 4 12.60 -27.43 -6.95
N GLU A 5 12.50 -27.62 -8.26
CA GLU A 5 11.64 -26.77 -9.09
C GLU A 5 10.18 -26.90 -8.70
N GLN A 6 9.73 -28.10 -8.41
CA GLN A 6 8.35 -28.28 -7.98
C GLN A 6 8.07 -27.62 -6.64
N LEU A 7 9.04 -27.62 -5.75
CA LEU A 7 8.89 -26.95 -4.47
C LEU A 7 8.81 -25.44 -4.66
N THR A 8 9.63 -24.87 -5.52
CA THR A 8 9.60 -23.43 -5.76
C THR A 8 8.34 -23.01 -6.52
N THR A 9 7.71 -23.93 -7.23
CA THR A 9 6.47 -23.63 -7.93
C THR A 9 5.24 -24.02 -7.15
N HIS A 10 5.40 -24.48 -5.92
CA HIS A 10 4.27 -24.84 -5.07
C HIS A 10 3.33 -23.63 -4.94
N PRO A 11 2.00 -23.85 -5.04
CA PRO A 11 1.06 -22.72 -5.03
C PRO A 11 1.20 -21.81 -3.83
N PHE A 12 1.51 -22.33 -2.67
CA PHE A 12 1.69 -21.53 -1.47
C PHE A 12 2.85 -20.54 -1.63
N LEU A 13 3.98 -21.04 -2.12
CA LEU A 13 5.17 -20.19 -2.30
C LEU A 13 4.97 -19.15 -3.40
N GLN A 14 4.22 -19.51 -4.44
CA GLN A 14 3.97 -18.57 -5.54
C GLN A 14 3.01 -17.45 -5.17
N ARG A 15 2.29 -17.58 -4.06
CA ARG A 15 1.31 -16.60 -3.64
C ARG A 15 1.92 -15.44 -2.85
N VAL A 16 3.19 -15.54 -2.53
CA VAL A 16 3.84 -14.50 -1.73
C VAL A 16 4.81 -13.74 -2.62
N GLY A 17 4.56 -12.44 -2.76
CA GLY A 17 5.45 -11.57 -3.50
C GLY A 17 6.59 -11.06 -2.63
N PRO A 18 7.41 -10.16 -3.18
CA PRO A 18 8.51 -9.57 -2.41
C PRO A 18 7.98 -8.82 -1.19
N ASP A 19 8.73 -8.90 -0.10
CA ASP A 19 8.36 -8.22 1.15
C ASP A 19 8.77 -6.76 1.07
N VAL A 20 7.84 -5.85 1.37
CA VAL A 20 8.12 -4.41 1.32
C VAL A 20 9.18 -3.98 2.34
N LEU A 21 9.44 -4.79 3.36
CA LEU A 21 10.48 -4.50 4.35
C LEU A 21 11.85 -5.02 3.93
N ASP A 22 11.94 -5.77 2.84
CA ASP A 22 13.23 -6.22 2.33
C ASP A 22 14.02 -5.03 1.79
N PRO A 23 15.19 -4.71 2.36
CA PRO A 23 15.95 -3.55 1.91
C PRO A 23 16.46 -3.67 0.48
N ASN A 24 16.45 -4.86 -0.09
CA ASN A 24 16.87 -5.07 -1.47
C ASN A 24 15.75 -4.80 -2.47
N LEU A 25 14.52 -4.65 -2.00
CA LEU A 25 13.41 -4.31 -2.89
C LEU A 25 13.43 -2.81 -3.19
N THR A 26 13.50 -2.47 -4.46
CA THR A 26 13.64 -1.08 -4.91
C THR A 26 12.37 -0.59 -5.59
N PRO A 27 12.18 0.74 -5.67
CA PRO A 27 11.03 1.29 -6.41
C PRO A 27 10.98 0.83 -7.87
N GLU A 28 12.13 0.63 -8.51
CA GLU A 28 12.18 0.16 -9.88
C GLU A 28 11.55 -1.21 -10.03
N VAL A 29 11.86 -2.12 -9.11
CA VAL A 29 11.26 -3.46 -9.13
C VAL A 29 9.76 -3.37 -8.87
N VAL A 30 9.34 -2.49 -7.95
CA VAL A 30 7.92 -2.29 -7.67
C VAL A 30 7.19 -1.78 -8.90
N LYS A 31 7.78 -0.83 -9.64
CA LYS A 31 7.19 -0.33 -10.87
C LYS A 31 7.04 -1.42 -11.92
N GLU A 32 8.05 -2.27 -12.06
CA GLU A 32 7.97 -3.38 -13.01
C GLU A 32 6.82 -4.33 -12.65
N ARG A 33 6.65 -4.62 -11.37
CA ARG A 33 5.54 -5.47 -10.93
C ARG A 33 4.20 -4.81 -11.20
N LEU A 34 4.07 -3.52 -10.89
CA LEU A 34 2.83 -2.78 -11.14
C LEU A 34 2.43 -2.84 -12.61
N LEU A 35 3.39 -2.77 -13.51
CA LEU A 35 3.13 -2.75 -14.95
C LEU A 35 3.11 -4.14 -15.58
N SER A 36 3.39 -5.18 -14.81
CA SER A 36 3.37 -6.54 -15.35
C SER A 36 1.96 -6.92 -15.81
N PRO A 37 1.84 -7.81 -16.80
CA PRO A 37 0.52 -8.25 -17.27
C PRO A 37 -0.37 -8.81 -16.17
N ARG A 38 0.24 -9.38 -15.14
CA ARG A 38 -0.50 -9.98 -14.04
C ARG A 38 -1.20 -8.94 -13.17
N PHE A 39 -0.63 -7.74 -13.01
CA PHE A 39 -1.10 -6.77 -12.03
C PHE A 39 -1.60 -5.45 -12.62
N ARG A 40 -1.17 -5.09 -13.81
CA ARG A 40 -1.45 -3.75 -14.35
C ARG A 40 -2.93 -3.43 -14.54
N ASN A 41 -3.76 -4.44 -14.69
CA ASN A 41 -5.19 -4.26 -14.90
C ASN A 41 -6.02 -4.36 -13.62
N ARG A 42 -5.38 -4.54 -12.48
CA ARG A 42 -6.09 -4.73 -11.22
C ARG A 42 -6.27 -3.41 -10.50
N GLN A 43 -7.46 -3.22 -9.92
CA GLN A 43 -7.74 -2.05 -9.10
C GLN A 43 -6.92 -2.11 -7.82
N PHE A 44 -6.42 -0.95 -7.37
CA PHE A 44 -5.56 -0.91 -6.19
C PHE A 44 -6.25 -1.37 -4.92
N ALA A 45 -7.59 -1.21 -4.84
CA ALA A 45 -8.32 -1.65 -3.66
C ALA A 45 -8.05 -3.11 -3.32
N GLY A 46 -8.02 -3.98 -4.33
CA GLY A 46 -7.72 -5.39 -4.13
C GLY A 46 -6.24 -5.72 -4.25
N LEU A 47 -5.56 -5.06 -5.19
CA LEU A 47 -4.17 -5.35 -5.47
C LEU A 47 -3.28 -5.12 -4.25
N LEU A 48 -3.49 -4.02 -3.52
CA LEU A 48 -2.65 -3.70 -2.38
C LEU A 48 -2.90 -4.59 -1.17
N LEU A 49 -3.96 -5.40 -1.20
CA LEU A 49 -4.18 -6.43 -0.18
C LEU A 49 -3.71 -7.81 -0.62
N ASP A 50 -3.28 -7.94 -1.86
CA ASP A 50 -2.84 -9.22 -2.41
C ASP A 50 -1.37 -9.45 -2.08
N GLN A 51 -1.11 -10.42 -1.22
CA GLN A 51 0.26 -10.75 -0.81
C GLN A 51 1.10 -11.30 -1.97
N ALA A 52 0.46 -11.73 -3.04
CA ALA A 52 1.18 -12.18 -4.23
C ALA A 52 1.80 -11.01 -4.99
N PHE A 53 1.21 -9.82 -4.87
CA PHE A 53 1.78 -8.61 -5.46
C PHE A 53 2.96 -8.13 -4.64
N LEU A 54 2.71 -7.75 -3.39
CA LEU A 54 3.75 -7.35 -2.44
C LEU A 54 3.35 -7.87 -1.06
N ALA A 55 4.26 -8.53 -0.39
CA ALA A 55 4.00 -9.01 0.96
C ALA A 55 4.23 -7.89 1.98
N GLY A 56 3.46 -7.91 3.05
CA GLY A 56 3.63 -6.96 4.13
C GLY A 56 2.70 -5.76 4.10
N LEU A 57 1.82 -5.66 3.11
CA LEU A 57 0.84 -4.59 3.04
C LEU A 57 -0.46 -5.04 3.70
N GLY A 58 -0.92 -4.28 4.68
CA GLY A 58 -2.19 -4.54 5.34
C GLY A 58 -3.22 -3.47 5.00
N ASN A 59 -4.38 -3.55 5.65
CA ASN A 59 -5.48 -2.64 5.32
C ASN A 59 -5.14 -1.18 5.62
N TYR A 60 -4.52 -0.90 6.76
CA TYR A 60 -4.21 0.49 7.08
C TYR A 60 -3.15 1.06 6.14
N LEU A 61 -2.19 0.23 5.72
CA LEU A 61 -1.18 0.67 4.75
C LEU A 61 -1.80 0.95 3.39
N ARG A 62 -2.76 0.12 2.97
CA ARG A 62 -3.46 0.34 1.71
C ARG A 62 -4.06 1.74 1.64
N VAL A 63 -4.83 2.12 2.66
CA VAL A 63 -5.51 3.41 2.63
C VAL A 63 -4.54 4.57 2.82
N GLU A 64 -3.52 4.41 3.65
CA GLU A 64 -2.54 5.47 3.87
C GLU A 64 -1.67 5.73 2.63
N ILE A 65 -1.27 4.67 1.94
CA ILE A 65 -0.49 4.80 0.71
C ILE A 65 -1.30 5.51 -0.37
N LEU A 66 -2.54 5.12 -0.57
CA LEU A 66 -3.39 5.73 -1.59
C LEU A 66 -3.67 7.20 -1.28
N TRP A 67 -3.88 7.54 0.00
CA TRP A 67 -4.02 8.93 0.39
C TRP A 67 -2.75 9.74 0.09
N GLN A 68 -1.61 9.18 0.40
CA GLN A 68 -0.33 9.87 0.19
C GLN A 68 -0.13 10.27 -1.28
N VAL A 69 -0.50 9.40 -2.20
CA VAL A 69 -0.29 9.65 -3.63
C VAL A 69 -1.53 10.23 -4.33
N GLY A 70 -2.63 10.41 -3.61
CA GLY A 70 -3.82 11.04 -4.16
C GLY A 70 -4.65 10.17 -5.10
N LEU A 71 -4.54 8.85 -4.98
CA LEU A 71 -5.25 7.90 -5.82
C LEU A 71 -6.36 7.21 -5.05
N THR A 72 -7.41 6.77 -5.78
CA THR A 72 -8.49 5.99 -5.19
C THR A 72 -8.24 4.52 -5.37
N GLY A 73 -9.05 3.69 -4.69
CA GLY A 73 -8.97 2.25 -4.85
C GLY A 73 -9.39 1.74 -6.21
N ASN A 74 -10.03 2.57 -7.02
CA ASN A 74 -10.52 2.18 -8.35
C ASN A 74 -9.48 2.36 -9.45
N HIS A 75 -8.39 3.04 -9.18
CA HIS A 75 -7.33 3.23 -10.17
C HIS A 75 -6.57 1.94 -10.42
N LYS A 76 -5.95 1.88 -11.58
CA LYS A 76 -5.12 0.75 -12.01
C LYS A 76 -3.78 1.28 -12.46
N ALA A 77 -2.73 0.45 -12.35
CA ALA A 77 -1.38 0.89 -12.72
C ALA A 77 -1.30 1.34 -14.18
N LYS A 78 -2.01 0.67 -15.06
CA LYS A 78 -1.98 1.02 -16.49
C LYS A 78 -2.52 2.41 -16.78
N ASP A 79 -3.30 2.99 -15.86
CA ASP A 79 -3.92 4.30 -16.04
C ASP A 79 -3.05 5.44 -15.53
N LEU A 80 -1.94 5.15 -14.90
CA LEU A 80 -1.10 6.16 -14.27
C LEU A 80 -0.05 6.70 -15.25
N ASN A 81 0.25 7.99 -15.11
CA ASN A 81 1.40 8.54 -15.81
C ASN A 81 2.69 8.19 -15.07
N ALA A 82 3.84 8.55 -15.65
CA ALA A 82 5.13 8.19 -15.08
C ALA A 82 5.33 8.78 -13.68
N ALA A 83 4.89 10.01 -13.45
CA ALA A 83 5.05 10.65 -12.15
C ALA A 83 4.20 9.97 -11.08
N GLN A 84 2.96 9.62 -11.42
CA GLN A 84 2.07 8.92 -10.49
C GLN A 84 2.60 7.53 -10.17
N LEU A 85 3.09 6.83 -11.17
CA LEU A 85 3.64 5.49 -10.99
C LEU A 85 4.87 5.52 -10.10
N ASP A 86 5.74 6.49 -10.31
CA ASP A 86 6.94 6.65 -9.50
C ASP A 86 6.58 6.98 -8.05
N ALA A 87 5.65 7.90 -7.85
CA ALA A 87 5.20 8.27 -6.50
C ALA A 87 4.59 7.06 -5.78
N LEU A 88 3.78 6.28 -6.46
CA LEU A 88 3.17 5.10 -5.87
C LEU A 88 4.23 4.06 -5.51
N ALA A 89 5.18 3.81 -6.39
CA ALA A 89 6.24 2.83 -6.13
C ALA A 89 7.05 3.21 -4.89
N HIS A 90 7.37 4.50 -4.73
CA HIS A 90 8.09 4.95 -3.55
C HIS A 90 7.23 4.83 -2.29
N ALA A 91 5.97 5.23 -2.36
CA ALA A 91 5.07 5.15 -1.20
C ALA A 91 4.85 3.72 -0.74
N LEU A 92 4.78 2.77 -1.68
CA LEU A 92 4.60 1.35 -1.35
C LEU A 92 5.74 0.79 -0.53
N LEU A 93 6.91 1.39 -0.59
CA LEU A 93 8.07 0.99 0.22
C LEU A 93 8.26 1.90 1.41
N ASP A 94 8.21 3.22 1.20
CA ASP A 94 8.57 4.18 2.24
C ASP A 94 7.59 4.18 3.40
N ILE A 95 6.30 4.12 3.12
CA ILE A 95 5.30 4.18 4.18
C ILE A 95 5.33 2.94 5.07
N PRO A 96 5.34 1.71 4.52
CA PRO A 96 5.47 0.54 5.38
C PRO A 96 6.75 0.52 6.18
N ARG A 97 7.86 0.91 5.57
CA ARG A 97 9.15 0.92 6.26
C ARG A 97 9.17 1.92 7.40
N PHE A 98 8.61 3.11 7.18
CA PHE A 98 8.50 4.11 8.23
C PHE A 98 7.58 3.64 9.34
N SER A 99 6.43 3.08 8.99
CA SER A 99 5.49 2.57 9.98
C SER A 99 6.12 1.50 10.85
N TYR A 100 6.81 0.56 10.21
CA TYR A 100 7.46 -0.52 10.95
C TYR A 100 8.58 -0.01 11.83
N ALA A 101 9.41 0.90 11.31
CA ALA A 101 10.56 1.41 12.05
C ALA A 101 10.15 2.19 13.29
N THR A 102 8.99 2.87 13.25
CA THR A 102 8.55 3.70 14.38
C THR A 102 7.62 2.99 15.34
N ARG A 103 7.18 1.79 14.99
CA ARG A 103 6.18 1.08 15.79
C ARG A 103 6.64 0.80 17.22
N GLY A 104 7.88 0.36 17.37
CA GLY A 104 8.43 0.07 18.69
C GLY A 104 8.65 1.31 19.53
N GLN A 105 8.83 2.46 18.89
CA GLN A 105 9.09 3.72 19.60
C GLN A 105 7.84 4.29 20.24
N VAL A 106 6.68 3.97 19.70
CA VAL A 106 5.42 4.50 20.22
C VAL A 106 5.23 4.15 21.70
N ASP A 107 5.49 2.90 22.04
CA ASP A 107 5.24 2.40 23.39
C ASP A 107 6.18 3.03 24.40
N GLU A 108 7.41 3.27 24.03
CA GLU A 108 8.42 3.75 24.96
C GLU A 108 8.34 5.25 25.20
N ASN A 109 8.20 6.00 24.13
CA ASN A 109 8.38 7.44 24.19
C ASN A 109 7.08 8.22 24.20
N LYS A 110 6.06 7.68 23.54
CA LYS A 110 4.77 8.36 23.37
C LYS A 110 4.94 9.74 22.72
N HIS A 111 5.98 9.88 21.93
CA HIS A 111 6.22 11.08 21.17
C HIS A 111 5.64 10.90 19.78
N HIS A 112 5.30 11.99 19.14
CA HIS A 112 4.50 11.90 17.94
C HIS A 112 5.10 12.61 16.74
N GLY A 113 6.11 13.42 16.92
CA GLY A 113 6.65 14.20 15.83
C GLY A 113 7.16 13.36 14.67
N ALA A 114 7.99 12.36 14.95
CA ALA A 114 8.61 11.53 13.93
C ALA A 114 7.93 10.18 13.78
N LEU A 115 6.89 9.89 14.57
CA LEU A 115 6.25 8.59 14.54
C LEU A 115 5.19 8.52 13.47
N PHE A 116 4.97 7.33 12.94
CA PHE A 116 3.92 7.11 11.95
C PHE A 116 2.56 7.40 12.55
N ARG A 117 1.75 8.18 11.86
CA ARG A 117 0.39 8.49 12.28
C ARG A 117 -0.56 8.25 11.11
N PHE A 118 -1.76 7.81 11.45
CA PHE A 118 -2.79 7.63 10.43
C PHE A 118 -3.28 8.98 9.93
N LYS A 119 -3.37 9.11 8.61
CA LYS A 119 -3.93 10.28 7.96
C LYS A 119 -5.40 10.10 7.63
N VAL A 120 -5.79 8.89 7.29
CA VAL A 120 -7.19 8.58 6.95
C VAL A 120 -7.72 7.37 7.71
N PHE A 121 -6.88 6.41 8.04
CA PHE A 121 -7.32 5.16 8.67
C PHE A 121 -7.94 5.45 10.03
N HIS A 122 -9.19 5.00 10.22
CA HIS A 122 -9.99 5.25 11.42
C HIS A 122 -10.25 6.74 11.69
N ARG A 123 -10.19 7.55 10.64
CA ARG A 123 -10.40 9.00 10.77
C ARG A 123 -11.60 9.50 9.97
N ASP A 124 -12.52 8.63 9.64
CA ASP A 124 -13.75 9.02 8.97
C ASP A 124 -14.52 10.02 9.84
N GLY A 125 -15.06 11.02 9.20
CA GLY A 125 -15.74 12.11 9.91
C GLY A 125 -14.83 13.25 10.35
N GLU A 126 -13.51 13.09 10.24
CA GLU A 126 -12.56 14.13 10.60
C GLU A 126 -12.08 14.87 9.35
N PRO A 127 -11.62 16.11 9.51
CA PRO A 127 -11.09 16.84 8.37
C PRO A 127 -9.72 16.30 7.96
N CYS A 128 -9.51 16.22 6.64
CA CYS A 128 -8.21 15.83 6.09
C CYS A 128 -7.18 16.90 6.43
N GLU A 129 -6.02 16.48 6.93
CA GLU A 129 -4.98 17.44 7.32
C GLU A 129 -4.39 18.19 6.13
N ARG A 130 -4.55 17.65 4.90
CA ARG A 130 -3.99 18.27 3.71
C ARG A 130 -4.94 19.25 3.03
N CYS A 131 -6.23 18.91 2.94
CA CYS A 131 -7.18 19.75 2.21
C CYS A 131 -8.42 20.16 3.01
N GLY A 132 -8.62 19.61 4.19
CA GLY A 132 -9.76 19.94 5.04
C GLY A 132 -11.07 19.24 4.72
N SER A 133 -11.14 18.50 3.62
CA SER A 133 -12.35 17.74 3.30
C SER A 133 -12.57 16.64 4.33
N ILE A 134 -13.84 16.30 4.56
CA ILE A 134 -14.17 15.28 5.55
C ILE A 134 -13.82 13.90 5.00
N ILE A 135 -13.05 13.13 5.76
CA ILE A 135 -12.65 11.79 5.40
C ILE A 135 -13.87 10.87 5.43
N GLU A 136 -13.98 10.03 4.41
CA GLU A 136 -15.10 9.12 4.26
C GLU A 136 -14.67 7.68 4.45
N LYS A 137 -15.62 6.83 4.80
CA LYS A 137 -15.41 5.42 4.97
C LYS A 137 -16.37 4.64 4.08
N THR A 138 -15.85 3.62 3.43
CA THR A 138 -16.67 2.70 2.65
C THR A 138 -16.08 1.30 2.81
N THR A 139 -16.53 0.35 2.02
CA THR A 139 -15.99 -1.01 2.02
C THR A 139 -15.52 -1.34 0.63
N LEU A 140 -14.26 -1.72 0.51
CA LEU A 140 -13.68 -2.19 -0.75
C LEU A 140 -12.90 -3.47 -0.48
N SER A 141 -13.12 -4.47 -1.32
CA SER A 141 -12.48 -5.78 -1.18
C SER A 141 -12.73 -6.39 0.20
N SER A 142 -13.97 -6.26 0.68
CA SER A 142 -14.44 -6.80 1.95
C SER A 142 -13.74 -6.23 3.19
N ARG A 143 -13.07 -5.08 3.04
CA ARG A 143 -12.38 -4.41 4.15
C ARG A 143 -12.75 -2.94 4.19
N PRO A 144 -12.77 -2.33 5.40
CA PRO A 144 -13.03 -0.89 5.50
C PRO A 144 -12.01 -0.10 4.69
N PHE A 145 -12.48 0.88 3.93
CA PHE A 145 -11.64 1.73 3.11
C PHE A 145 -11.90 3.18 3.50
N TYR A 146 -10.83 3.88 3.86
CA TYR A 146 -10.91 5.29 4.28
C TYR A 146 -10.20 6.13 3.23
N TRP A 147 -10.80 7.28 2.89
CA TRP A 147 -10.26 8.11 1.82
C TRP A 147 -10.73 9.55 1.96
N CYS A 148 -10.00 10.47 1.35
CA CYS A 148 -10.36 11.88 1.33
C CYS A 148 -10.87 12.25 -0.07
N PRO A 149 -12.15 12.60 -0.21
CA PRO A 149 -12.68 12.94 -1.55
C PRO A 149 -12.02 14.17 -2.16
N GLY A 150 -11.48 15.06 -1.35
CA GLY A 150 -10.81 16.26 -1.85
C GLY A 150 -9.41 16.00 -2.41
N CYS A 151 -8.70 15.00 -1.88
CA CYS A 151 -7.33 14.69 -2.29
C CYS A 151 -7.22 13.52 -3.24
N GLN A 152 -8.14 12.58 -3.15
CA GLN A 152 -8.08 11.32 -3.90
C GLN A 152 -9.21 11.28 -4.92
N HIS A 153 -8.84 11.34 -6.17
CA HIS A 153 -9.83 11.28 -7.26
C HIS A 153 -9.20 10.90 -8.59
#